data_5776aecc7340dcc3e3457a5b624da869
#
_entry.id   5776aecc7340dcc3e3457a5b624da869
#
_cell.length_a   1.000
_cell.length_b   1.000
_cell.length_c   1.000
_cell.angle_alpha   90.00
_cell.angle_beta   90.00
_cell.angle_gamma   90.00
#
_symmetry.space_group_name_H-M   'P 1'
#
loop_
_entity.id
_entity.type
_entity.pdbx_description
1 polymer ?
#
loop_
_entity_poly.entity_id
_entity_poly.type
_entity_poly.pdbx_seq_one_letter_code
_entity_poly.pdbx_strand_id
1 'polypeptide(L)'
;HLPGANIKVVGVGGAGCNALDRMVQSGVGGVQLIAMNTDQQSLATSQAHVKIPLGPMSMRGLGAGGNHERGAVAAEESREEILQSLQGADMVFIAAGMGGGTGTGAAPIVAGCARELGALAVAVVLTPFHWEGPGKSQKAATGLANLRDTADTLIVVSNEKLLSLCERNVKVKEAYRAADGVLIQGVRGITDLILRPGTLNGDFADVEAVLRNGREALIGTGQGRGEEAILDALQKALDCPLLERAAQGPASQVIVSIMADWDQVELSAVQTAMRFLQEHYRGGADIKLCQVEAPELEDKALVTVLASGFD
;
A
#
# COMPACT_ATOMS: atom_id res chain seq x y z
N HIS A 1 5.98 20.95 17.87
CA HIS A 1 5.51 19.95 16.88
C HIS A 1 4.89 20.72 15.73
N LEU A 2 5.54 20.75 14.58
CA LEU A 2 4.86 21.00 13.33
C LEU A 2 3.86 19.85 13.15
N PRO A 3 2.58 20.11 12.83
CA PRO A 3 1.65 19.05 12.58
C PRO A 3 2.16 18.26 11.34
N GLY A 4 2.54 17.01 11.55
CA GLY A 4 2.85 16.09 10.45
C GLY A 4 1.60 15.85 9.61
N ALA A 5 1.75 15.35 8.39
CA ALA A 5 0.62 15.01 7.52
C ALA A 5 -0.36 14.07 8.25
N ASN A 6 -1.65 14.36 8.14
CA ASN A 6 -2.71 13.53 8.70
C ASN A 6 -3.01 12.38 7.75
N ILE A 7 -2.49 11.19 8.07
CA ILE A 7 -2.61 10.00 7.26
C ILE A 7 -3.66 9.07 7.85
N LYS A 8 -4.60 8.64 7.01
CA LYS A 8 -5.59 7.63 7.36
C LYS A 8 -5.40 6.38 6.50
N VAL A 9 -5.59 5.22 7.10
CA VAL A 9 -5.55 3.92 6.41
C VAL A 9 -6.89 3.26 6.54
N VAL A 10 -7.55 3.04 5.42
CA VAL A 10 -8.88 2.45 5.33
C VAL A 10 -8.76 1.03 4.83
N GLY A 11 -9.18 0.06 5.63
CA GLY A 11 -9.32 -1.33 5.21
C GLY A 11 -10.75 -1.61 4.76
N VAL A 12 -10.91 -1.97 3.49
CA VAL A 12 -12.23 -2.19 2.88
C VAL A 12 -12.47 -3.67 2.63
N GLY A 13 -13.55 -4.20 3.20
CA GLY A 13 -13.91 -5.62 3.14
C GLY A 13 -13.00 -6.52 3.99
N GLY A 14 -13.19 -7.82 3.90
CA GLY A 14 -12.49 -8.78 4.76
C GLY A 14 -10.97 -8.71 4.66
N ALA A 15 -10.41 -8.71 3.46
CA ALA A 15 -8.95 -8.65 3.27
C ALA A 15 -8.35 -7.32 3.77
N GLY A 16 -9.01 -6.19 3.49
CA GLY A 16 -8.58 -4.88 3.98
C GLY A 16 -8.63 -4.80 5.51
N CYS A 17 -9.70 -5.25 6.14
CA CYS A 17 -9.82 -5.28 7.60
C CYS A 17 -8.77 -6.20 8.24
N ASN A 18 -8.48 -7.37 7.66
CA ASN A 18 -7.42 -8.25 8.14
C ASN A 18 -6.04 -7.60 8.07
N ALA A 19 -5.77 -6.83 7.01
CA ALA A 19 -4.52 -6.09 6.88
C ALA A 19 -4.40 -5.02 7.98
N LEU A 20 -5.48 -4.28 8.29
CA LEU A 20 -5.49 -3.32 9.40
C LEU A 20 -5.22 -3.97 10.75
N ASP A 21 -5.86 -5.09 11.04
CA ASP A 21 -5.66 -5.79 12.32
C ASP A 21 -4.20 -6.20 12.52
N ARG A 22 -3.53 -6.58 11.43
CA ARG A 22 -2.09 -6.87 11.46
C ARG A 22 -1.24 -5.62 11.58
N MET A 23 -1.66 -4.49 10.99
CA MET A 23 -0.98 -3.20 11.18
C MET A 23 -0.99 -2.80 12.66
N VAL A 24 -2.13 -2.97 13.34
CA VAL A 24 -2.22 -2.77 14.80
C VAL A 24 -1.23 -3.68 15.53
N GLN A 25 -1.22 -4.97 15.23
CA GLN A 25 -0.33 -5.95 15.86
C GLN A 25 1.16 -5.68 15.61
N SER A 26 1.50 -5.11 14.45
CA SER A 26 2.88 -4.73 14.10
C SER A 26 3.31 -3.35 14.62
N GLY A 27 2.44 -2.67 15.36
CA GLY A 27 2.75 -1.38 15.98
C GLY A 27 2.92 -0.24 14.98
N VAL A 28 2.20 -0.23 13.86
CA VAL A 28 2.18 0.90 12.93
C VAL A 28 1.57 2.11 13.66
N GLY A 29 2.39 3.12 13.91
CA GLY A 29 1.99 4.34 14.63
C GLY A 29 1.82 5.55 13.68
N GLY A 30 1.27 6.64 14.22
CA GLY A 30 1.15 7.92 13.51
C GLY A 30 0.04 7.98 12.44
N VAL A 31 -0.76 6.91 12.29
CA VAL A 31 -1.87 6.85 11.33
C VAL A 31 -3.19 6.48 12.02
N GLN A 32 -4.30 6.95 11.49
CA GLN A 32 -5.62 6.52 11.93
C GLN A 32 -6.09 5.33 11.08
N LEU A 33 -6.44 4.23 11.74
CA LEU A 33 -6.92 3.00 11.09
C LEU A 33 -8.45 2.96 11.11
N ILE A 34 -9.07 2.79 9.93
CA ILE A 34 -10.52 2.79 9.73
C ILE A 34 -10.92 1.50 9.01
N ALA A 35 -11.70 0.65 9.65
CA ALA A 35 -12.24 -0.56 9.03
C ALA A 35 -13.62 -0.30 8.46
N MET A 36 -13.86 -0.69 7.21
CA MET A 36 -15.14 -0.57 6.52
C MET A 36 -15.54 -1.93 5.94
N ASN A 37 -16.70 -2.42 6.33
CA ASN A 37 -17.17 -3.72 5.84
C ASN A 37 -18.71 -3.79 5.80
N THR A 38 -19.24 -4.59 4.87
CA THR A 38 -20.66 -4.96 4.80
C THR A 38 -21.01 -6.12 5.74
N ASP A 39 -20.02 -6.87 6.21
CA ASP A 39 -20.14 -7.95 7.19
C ASP A 39 -19.88 -7.41 8.60
N GLN A 40 -20.95 -7.34 9.38
CA GLN A 40 -20.91 -6.79 10.73
C GLN A 40 -20.15 -7.68 11.72
N GLN A 41 -20.16 -9.01 11.53
CA GLN A 41 -19.41 -9.91 12.41
C GLN A 41 -17.90 -9.72 12.23
N SER A 42 -17.46 -9.67 10.99
CA SER A 42 -16.05 -9.38 10.67
C SER A 42 -15.64 -8.00 11.16
N LEU A 43 -16.50 -6.99 10.99
CA LEU A 43 -16.23 -5.64 11.44
C LEU A 43 -16.14 -5.53 12.97
N ALA A 44 -16.98 -6.26 13.71
CA ALA A 44 -16.97 -6.26 15.17
C ALA A 44 -15.64 -6.77 15.76
N THR A 45 -14.99 -7.74 15.10
CA THR A 45 -13.72 -8.32 15.54
C THR A 45 -12.49 -7.51 15.17
N SER A 46 -12.61 -6.54 14.25
CA SER A 46 -11.48 -5.70 13.84
C SER A 46 -10.92 -4.87 14.99
N GLN A 47 -9.61 -4.66 14.99
CA GLN A 47 -8.87 -3.85 15.97
C GLN A 47 -8.67 -2.40 15.50
N ALA A 48 -9.27 -1.99 14.39
CA ALA A 48 -9.18 -0.63 13.88
C ALA A 48 -9.75 0.41 14.85
N HIS A 49 -9.21 1.62 14.82
CA HIS A 49 -9.62 2.74 15.69
C HIS A 49 -11.08 3.17 15.41
N VAL A 50 -11.48 3.13 14.14
CA VAL A 50 -12.82 3.47 13.68
C VAL A 50 -13.38 2.31 12.87
N LYS A 51 -14.66 2.02 13.05
CA LYS A 51 -15.37 0.94 12.36
C LYS A 51 -16.63 1.47 11.72
N ILE A 52 -16.77 1.29 10.41
CA ILE A 52 -17.93 1.77 9.65
C ILE A 52 -18.63 0.59 8.98
N PRO A 53 -19.86 0.30 9.39
CA PRO A 53 -20.69 -0.68 8.70
C PRO A 53 -21.18 -0.07 7.37
N LEU A 54 -20.85 -0.73 6.25
CA LEU A 54 -21.29 -0.30 4.94
C LEU A 54 -22.66 -0.89 4.60
N GLY A 55 -23.57 -0.05 4.14
CA GLY A 55 -24.91 -0.43 3.70
C GLY A 55 -25.75 -1.06 4.82
N PRO A 56 -25.96 -0.40 5.96
CA PRO A 56 -26.71 -0.98 7.07
C PRO A 56 -28.14 -1.38 6.70
N MET A 57 -28.77 -0.67 5.79
CA MET A 57 -30.11 -0.98 5.31
C MET A 57 -30.10 -2.04 4.20
N SER A 58 -29.24 -1.85 3.18
CA SER A 58 -29.17 -2.72 2.00
C SER A 58 -28.53 -4.07 2.28
N MET A 59 -27.52 -4.13 3.13
CA MET A 59 -26.76 -5.36 3.46
C MET A 59 -27.22 -6.01 4.76
N ARG A 60 -27.79 -5.26 5.70
CA ARG A 60 -28.27 -5.76 6.99
C ARG A 60 -27.17 -6.52 7.81
N GLY A 61 -25.93 -6.14 7.60
CA GLY A 61 -24.77 -6.76 8.23
C GLY A 61 -24.39 -8.17 7.75
N LEU A 62 -25.01 -8.66 6.66
CA LEU A 62 -24.83 -10.03 6.15
C LEU A 62 -23.77 -10.14 5.06
N GLY A 63 -23.10 -9.03 4.73
CA GLY A 63 -22.10 -9.00 3.68
C GLY A 63 -22.68 -8.85 2.26
N ALA A 64 -21.80 -8.55 1.30
CA ALA A 64 -22.20 -8.38 -0.10
C ALA A 64 -22.36 -9.69 -0.88
N GLY A 65 -22.08 -10.86 -0.26
CA GLY A 65 -22.24 -12.18 -0.89
C GLY A 65 -21.40 -12.39 -2.14
N GLY A 66 -20.20 -11.79 -2.20
CA GLY A 66 -19.30 -11.87 -3.36
C GLY A 66 -19.74 -11.05 -4.58
N ASN A 67 -20.80 -10.23 -4.47
CA ASN A 67 -21.28 -9.34 -5.52
C ASN A 67 -20.72 -7.92 -5.32
N HIS A 68 -19.90 -7.45 -6.27
CA HIS A 68 -19.27 -6.14 -6.17
C HIS A 68 -20.22 -4.96 -6.41
N GLU A 69 -21.30 -5.16 -7.18
CA GLU A 69 -22.33 -4.13 -7.36
C GLU A 69 -23.04 -3.86 -6.04
N ARG A 70 -23.36 -4.91 -5.27
CA ARG A 70 -23.90 -4.77 -3.92
C ARG A 70 -22.92 -4.09 -2.98
N GLY A 71 -21.61 -4.39 -3.11
CA GLY A 71 -20.55 -3.70 -2.35
C GLY A 71 -20.50 -2.20 -2.66
N ALA A 72 -20.67 -1.83 -3.92
CA ALA A 72 -20.74 -0.43 -4.36
C ALA A 72 -22.02 0.27 -3.81
N VAL A 73 -23.18 -0.37 -3.92
CA VAL A 73 -24.43 0.16 -3.37
C VAL A 73 -24.31 0.39 -1.86
N ALA A 74 -23.68 -0.55 -1.13
CA ALA A 74 -23.49 -0.41 0.30
C ALA A 74 -22.59 0.78 0.66
N ALA A 75 -21.53 1.02 -0.10
CA ALA A 75 -20.65 2.17 0.11
C ALA A 75 -21.34 3.49 -0.22
N GLU A 76 -22.13 3.55 -1.29
CA GLU A 76 -22.90 4.76 -1.61
C GLU A 76 -23.98 5.06 -0.55
N GLU A 77 -24.62 4.04 0.01
CA GLU A 77 -25.56 4.23 1.13
C GLU A 77 -24.85 4.85 2.36
N SER A 78 -23.61 4.49 2.61
CA SER A 78 -22.81 4.98 3.74
C SER A 78 -21.89 6.14 3.37
N ARG A 79 -22.10 6.81 2.23
CA ARG A 79 -21.19 7.84 1.70
C ARG A 79 -20.92 8.98 2.68
N GLU A 80 -21.95 9.46 3.37
CA GLU A 80 -21.80 10.55 4.36
C GLU A 80 -20.91 10.15 5.53
N GLU A 81 -21.06 8.94 6.05
CA GLU A 81 -20.22 8.40 7.13
C GLU A 81 -18.78 8.21 6.66
N ILE A 82 -18.59 7.77 5.41
CA ILE A 82 -17.25 7.66 4.80
C ILE A 82 -16.60 9.04 4.74
N LEU A 83 -17.27 10.03 4.17
CA LEU A 83 -16.76 11.42 4.07
C LEU A 83 -16.42 11.99 5.45
N GLN A 84 -17.29 11.82 6.43
CA GLN A 84 -17.06 12.29 7.80
C GLN A 84 -15.82 11.64 8.41
N SER A 85 -15.63 10.34 8.21
CA SER A 85 -14.48 9.61 8.74
C SER A 85 -13.14 10.02 8.11
N LEU A 86 -13.17 10.46 6.85
CA LEU A 86 -12.00 10.87 6.08
C LEU A 86 -11.67 12.36 6.22
N GLN A 87 -12.55 13.15 6.82
CA GLN A 87 -12.40 14.59 6.94
C GLN A 87 -11.06 14.97 7.59
N GLY A 88 -10.39 15.98 7.03
CA GLY A 88 -9.11 16.50 7.51
C GLY A 88 -7.90 15.59 7.22
N ALA A 89 -8.05 14.54 6.43
CA ALA A 89 -6.90 13.75 5.97
C ALA A 89 -6.15 14.48 4.84
N ASP A 90 -4.83 14.46 4.91
CA ASP A 90 -3.95 14.87 3.80
C ASP A 90 -3.73 13.70 2.83
N MET A 91 -3.68 12.47 3.35
CA MET A 91 -3.53 11.24 2.58
C MET A 91 -4.43 10.14 3.13
N VAL A 92 -5.02 9.37 2.23
CA VAL A 92 -5.83 8.19 2.55
C VAL A 92 -5.29 6.98 1.78
N PHE A 93 -4.79 6.00 2.52
CA PHE A 93 -4.53 4.67 1.97
C PHE A 93 -5.80 3.84 1.98
N ILE A 94 -6.11 3.17 0.87
CA ILE A 94 -7.24 2.27 0.75
C ILE A 94 -6.70 0.85 0.53
N ALA A 95 -6.73 0.01 1.57
CA ALA A 95 -6.31 -1.38 1.50
C ALA A 95 -7.53 -2.27 1.23
N ALA A 96 -7.48 -3.06 0.15
CA ALA A 96 -8.58 -3.96 -0.19
C ALA A 96 -8.12 -5.20 -0.96
N GLY A 97 -8.89 -6.28 -0.86
CA GLY A 97 -8.78 -7.44 -1.75
C GLY A 97 -9.76 -7.32 -2.90
N MET A 98 -9.26 -7.45 -4.13
CA MET A 98 -10.07 -7.47 -5.34
C MET A 98 -10.60 -8.88 -5.63
N GLY A 99 -11.75 -8.97 -6.28
CA GLY A 99 -12.40 -10.22 -6.64
C GLY A 99 -13.51 -10.66 -5.69
N GLY A 100 -13.60 -10.05 -4.50
CA GLY A 100 -14.73 -10.20 -3.57
C GLY A 100 -15.87 -9.23 -3.88
N GLY A 101 -16.84 -9.14 -2.97
CA GLY A 101 -17.96 -8.20 -3.08
C GLY A 101 -17.59 -6.81 -2.54
N THR A 102 -17.34 -6.73 -1.24
CA THR A 102 -17.16 -5.45 -0.54
C THR A 102 -15.90 -4.71 -1.00
N GLY A 103 -14.72 -5.35 -0.96
CA GLY A 103 -13.48 -4.70 -1.35
C GLY A 103 -13.50 -4.18 -2.78
N THR A 104 -13.97 -5.02 -3.73
CA THR A 104 -14.03 -4.67 -5.15
C THR A 104 -15.00 -3.53 -5.45
N GLY A 105 -16.17 -3.54 -4.80
CA GLY A 105 -17.22 -2.54 -5.06
C GLY A 105 -17.06 -1.25 -4.27
N ALA A 106 -16.68 -1.34 -2.98
CA ALA A 106 -16.64 -0.19 -2.10
C ALA A 106 -15.33 0.61 -2.18
N ALA A 107 -14.17 -0.03 -2.45
CA ALA A 107 -12.90 0.66 -2.47
C ALA A 107 -12.85 1.84 -3.47
N PRO A 108 -13.39 1.75 -4.71
CA PRO A 108 -13.45 2.89 -5.62
C PRO A 108 -14.26 4.07 -5.07
N ILE A 109 -15.34 3.81 -4.33
CA ILE A 109 -16.18 4.84 -3.74
C ILE A 109 -15.45 5.54 -2.60
N VAL A 110 -14.75 4.77 -1.75
CA VAL A 110 -13.90 5.33 -0.69
C VAL A 110 -12.80 6.21 -1.28
N ALA A 111 -12.15 5.77 -2.37
CA ALA A 111 -11.15 6.55 -3.08
C ALA A 111 -11.72 7.86 -3.63
N GLY A 112 -12.92 7.80 -4.24
CA GLY A 112 -13.63 8.97 -4.72
C GLY A 112 -13.97 9.96 -3.59
N CYS A 113 -14.41 9.49 -2.43
CA CYS A 113 -14.66 10.31 -1.25
C CYS A 113 -13.39 11.00 -0.73
N ALA A 114 -12.26 10.28 -0.71
CA ALA A 114 -10.97 10.85 -0.29
C ALA A 114 -10.56 12.00 -1.23
N ARG A 115 -10.66 11.81 -2.54
CA ARG A 115 -10.35 12.85 -3.54
C ARG A 115 -11.31 14.04 -3.47
N GLU A 116 -12.59 13.81 -3.22
CA GLU A 116 -13.59 14.87 -3.02
C GLU A 116 -13.21 15.80 -1.87
N LEU A 117 -12.62 15.26 -0.82
CA LEU A 117 -12.10 16.01 0.33
C LEU A 117 -10.72 16.65 0.08
N GLY A 118 -10.13 16.48 -1.10
CA GLY A 118 -8.81 16.98 -1.46
C GLY A 118 -7.63 16.14 -0.93
N ALA A 119 -7.91 15.03 -0.24
CA ALA A 119 -6.87 14.12 0.23
C ALA A 119 -6.25 13.34 -0.94
N LEU A 120 -4.95 13.01 -0.83
CA LEU A 120 -4.28 12.12 -1.77
C LEU A 120 -4.79 10.69 -1.55
N ALA A 121 -5.50 10.12 -2.53
CA ALA A 121 -6.06 8.78 -2.48
C ALA A 121 -5.11 7.74 -3.09
N VAL A 122 -4.53 6.88 -2.25
CA VAL A 122 -3.61 5.82 -2.64
C VAL A 122 -4.24 4.46 -2.37
N ALA A 123 -4.64 3.75 -3.43
CA ALA A 123 -5.18 2.42 -3.31
C ALA A 123 -4.06 1.37 -3.37
N VAL A 124 -3.97 0.50 -2.36
CA VAL A 124 -3.05 -0.63 -2.30
C VAL A 124 -3.88 -1.90 -2.24
N VAL A 125 -3.92 -2.66 -3.32
CA VAL A 125 -4.90 -3.74 -3.46
C VAL A 125 -4.27 -5.07 -3.87
N LEU A 126 -4.86 -6.16 -3.36
CA LEU A 126 -4.49 -7.54 -3.70
C LEU A 126 -5.36 -8.08 -4.81
N THR A 127 -4.77 -8.73 -5.81
CA THR A 127 -5.53 -9.52 -6.78
C THR A 127 -5.63 -10.99 -6.30
N PRO A 128 -6.72 -11.70 -6.68
CA PRO A 128 -6.90 -13.07 -6.25
C PRO A 128 -5.84 -14.00 -6.84
N PHE A 129 -5.63 -15.14 -6.19
CA PHE A 129 -4.88 -16.26 -6.76
C PHE A 129 -5.65 -16.89 -7.94
N HIS A 130 -4.94 -17.46 -8.92
CA HIS A 130 -5.57 -18.14 -10.06
C HIS A 130 -6.48 -19.30 -9.66
N TRP A 131 -6.12 -20.04 -8.61
CA TRP A 131 -6.94 -21.15 -8.11
C TRP A 131 -8.27 -20.72 -7.47
N GLU A 132 -8.45 -19.40 -7.17
CA GLU A 132 -9.72 -18.89 -6.67
C GLU A 132 -10.81 -18.78 -7.77
N GLY A 133 -10.42 -18.96 -9.01
CA GLY A 133 -11.28 -19.11 -10.16
C GLY A 133 -11.47 -17.84 -11.01
N PRO A 134 -11.88 -18.04 -12.28
CA PRO A 134 -11.95 -16.94 -13.26
C PRO A 134 -12.99 -15.86 -12.91
N GLY A 135 -14.07 -16.23 -12.22
CA GLY A 135 -15.08 -15.27 -11.80
C GLY A 135 -14.53 -14.23 -10.80
N LYS A 136 -13.62 -14.62 -9.90
CA LYS A 136 -12.95 -13.66 -9.01
C LYS A 136 -11.97 -12.77 -9.77
N SER A 137 -11.22 -13.34 -10.71
CA SER A 137 -10.28 -12.59 -11.54
C SER A 137 -11.00 -11.53 -12.39
N GLN A 138 -12.15 -11.86 -12.96
CA GLN A 138 -12.95 -10.91 -13.74
C GLN A 138 -13.49 -9.76 -12.89
N LYS A 139 -14.02 -10.05 -11.69
CA LYS A 139 -14.46 -9.02 -10.74
C LYS A 139 -13.28 -8.13 -10.32
N ALA A 140 -12.11 -8.73 -10.06
CA ALA A 140 -10.91 -8.00 -9.74
C ALA A 140 -10.53 -7.01 -10.85
N ALA A 141 -10.58 -7.44 -12.11
CA ALA A 141 -10.31 -6.57 -13.26
C ALA A 141 -11.28 -5.37 -13.31
N THR A 142 -12.56 -5.58 -13.04
CA THR A 142 -13.56 -4.50 -12.96
C THR A 142 -13.25 -3.53 -11.81
N GLY A 143 -12.94 -4.03 -10.63
CA GLY A 143 -12.57 -3.21 -9.48
C GLY A 143 -11.30 -2.38 -9.71
N LEU A 144 -10.30 -2.97 -10.35
CA LEU A 144 -9.06 -2.28 -10.73
C LEU A 144 -9.31 -1.16 -11.74
N ALA A 145 -10.17 -1.40 -12.75
CA ALA A 145 -10.55 -0.36 -13.71
C ALA A 145 -11.20 0.83 -13.00
N ASN A 146 -12.16 0.58 -12.12
CA ASN A 146 -12.85 1.62 -11.35
C ASN A 146 -11.89 2.38 -10.41
N LEU A 147 -10.92 1.70 -9.79
CA LEU A 147 -9.92 2.34 -8.94
C LEU A 147 -8.96 3.22 -9.72
N ARG A 148 -8.59 2.86 -10.96
CA ARG A 148 -7.76 3.72 -11.84
C ARG A 148 -8.40 5.07 -12.11
N ASP A 149 -9.73 5.11 -12.16
CA ASP A 149 -10.48 6.34 -12.41
C ASP A 149 -10.72 7.17 -11.13
N THR A 150 -10.77 6.50 -9.98
CA THR A 150 -11.17 7.14 -8.70
C THR A 150 -10.04 7.40 -7.73
N ALA A 151 -8.95 6.65 -7.76
CA ALA A 151 -7.76 6.89 -6.95
C ALA A 151 -6.75 7.81 -7.68
N ASP A 152 -5.91 8.53 -6.93
CA ASP A 152 -4.78 9.28 -7.51
C ASP A 152 -3.65 8.30 -7.89
N THR A 153 -3.46 7.27 -7.08
CA THR A 153 -2.46 6.22 -7.32
C THR A 153 -3.03 4.85 -6.99
N LEU A 154 -2.73 3.89 -7.85
CA LEU A 154 -3.07 2.49 -7.67
C LEU A 154 -1.81 1.62 -7.61
N ILE A 155 -1.63 0.93 -6.50
CA ILE A 155 -0.58 -0.08 -6.29
C ILE A 155 -1.27 -1.45 -6.29
N VAL A 156 -0.97 -2.26 -7.29
CA VAL A 156 -1.55 -3.60 -7.44
C VAL A 156 -0.54 -4.65 -7.01
N VAL A 157 -0.90 -5.41 -5.98
CA VAL A 157 -0.12 -6.53 -5.47
C VAL A 157 -0.73 -7.84 -5.99
N SER A 158 0.01 -8.55 -6.83
CA SER A 158 -0.44 -9.83 -7.36
C SER A 158 -0.16 -10.97 -6.38
N ASN A 159 -1.20 -11.61 -5.87
CA ASN A 159 -1.05 -12.80 -5.03
C ASN A 159 -0.31 -13.92 -5.76
N GLU A 160 -0.48 -14.06 -7.06
CA GLU A 160 0.21 -15.06 -7.88
C GLU A 160 1.72 -14.83 -7.91
N LYS A 161 2.15 -13.57 -8.06
CA LYS A 161 3.57 -13.21 -7.98
C LYS A 161 4.15 -13.46 -6.59
N LEU A 162 3.36 -13.26 -5.54
CA LEU A 162 3.80 -13.55 -4.17
C LEU A 162 4.05 -15.03 -3.93
N LEU A 163 3.31 -15.93 -4.60
CA LEU A 163 3.58 -17.36 -4.51
C LEU A 163 4.95 -17.74 -5.05
N SER A 164 5.47 -17.02 -6.03
CA SER A 164 6.82 -17.26 -6.57
C SER A 164 7.93 -16.95 -5.55
N LEU A 165 7.65 -16.15 -4.53
CA LEU A 165 8.55 -15.83 -3.42
C LEU A 165 8.45 -16.83 -2.26
N CYS A 166 7.40 -17.66 -2.25
CA CYS A 166 7.16 -18.62 -1.19
C CYS A 166 7.83 -19.97 -1.50
N GLU A 167 8.16 -20.70 -0.45
CA GLU A 167 8.59 -22.10 -0.61
C GLU A 167 7.50 -22.95 -1.25
N ARG A 168 7.89 -24.00 -2.01
CA ARG A 168 6.95 -24.87 -2.76
C ARG A 168 5.85 -25.50 -1.91
N ASN A 169 6.04 -25.63 -0.60
CA ASN A 169 5.11 -26.28 0.33
C ASN A 169 4.42 -25.27 1.27
N VAL A 170 4.30 -24.00 0.88
CA VAL A 170 3.62 -22.99 1.69
C VAL A 170 2.16 -23.38 1.93
N LYS A 171 1.71 -23.26 3.18
CA LYS A 171 0.31 -23.49 3.53
C LYS A 171 -0.57 -22.33 3.04
N VAL A 172 -1.82 -22.62 2.65
CA VAL A 172 -2.77 -21.61 2.16
C VAL A 172 -2.87 -20.42 3.12
N LYS A 173 -2.92 -20.68 4.43
CA LYS A 173 -2.97 -19.63 5.45
C LYS A 173 -1.73 -18.74 5.47
N GLU A 174 -0.57 -19.30 5.18
CA GLU A 174 0.71 -18.60 5.10
C GLU A 174 0.81 -17.75 3.83
N ALA A 175 0.29 -18.25 2.70
CA ALA A 175 0.21 -17.50 1.45
C ALA A 175 -0.65 -16.23 1.61
N TYR A 176 -1.83 -16.32 2.24
CA TYR A 176 -2.63 -15.12 2.54
C TYR A 176 -1.94 -14.20 3.54
N ARG A 177 -1.23 -14.75 4.52
CA ARG A 177 -0.44 -13.92 5.46
C ARG A 177 0.68 -13.17 4.75
N ALA A 178 1.35 -13.79 3.79
CA ALA A 178 2.36 -13.13 2.99
C ALA A 178 1.76 -11.98 2.17
N ALA A 179 0.58 -12.20 1.56
CA ALA A 179 -0.14 -11.18 0.82
C ALA A 179 -0.52 -9.97 1.70
N ASP A 180 -1.09 -10.21 2.88
CA ASP A 180 -1.39 -9.14 3.84
C ASP A 180 -0.10 -8.42 4.30
N GLY A 181 1.01 -9.17 4.48
CA GLY A 181 2.32 -8.60 4.82
C GLY A 181 2.80 -7.59 3.81
N VAL A 182 2.59 -7.84 2.53
CA VAL A 182 2.97 -6.91 1.45
C VAL A 182 2.09 -5.66 1.43
N LEU A 183 0.78 -5.78 1.68
CA LEU A 183 -0.08 -4.60 1.87
C LEU A 183 0.45 -3.71 3.00
N ILE A 184 0.81 -4.32 4.13
CA ILE A 184 1.34 -3.61 5.29
C ILE A 184 2.67 -2.93 4.93
N GLN A 185 3.57 -3.63 4.26
CA GLN A 185 4.86 -3.07 3.84
C GLN A 185 4.68 -1.93 2.85
N GLY A 186 3.72 -2.04 1.92
CA GLY A 186 3.40 -0.97 0.97
C GLY A 186 2.92 0.30 1.67
N VAL A 187 2.00 0.18 2.60
CA VAL A 187 1.52 1.32 3.39
C VAL A 187 2.64 1.85 4.29
N ARG A 188 3.33 0.97 5.02
CA ARG A 188 4.38 1.34 5.97
C ARG A 188 5.56 2.01 5.30
N GLY A 189 6.01 1.52 4.15
CA GLY A 189 7.12 2.10 3.41
C GLY A 189 6.89 3.56 3.02
N ILE A 190 5.65 3.92 2.69
CA ILE A 190 5.29 5.29 2.36
C ILE A 190 5.02 6.12 3.64
N THR A 191 4.35 5.56 4.64
CA THR A 191 4.06 6.28 5.88
C THR A 191 5.30 6.58 6.70
N ASP A 192 6.23 5.64 6.81
CA ASP A 192 7.50 5.82 7.54
C ASP A 192 8.33 6.94 6.88
N LEU A 193 8.31 7.04 5.55
CA LEU A 193 8.98 8.07 4.79
C LEU A 193 8.44 9.47 5.11
N ILE A 194 7.13 9.60 5.37
CA ILE A 194 6.47 10.88 5.66
C ILE A 194 6.55 11.23 7.15
N LEU A 195 6.40 10.23 8.03
CA LEU A 195 6.19 10.45 9.46
C LEU A 195 7.46 10.34 10.31
N ARG A 196 8.48 9.62 9.85
CA ARG A 196 9.72 9.46 10.60
C ARG A 196 10.72 10.58 10.26
N PRO A 197 11.42 11.12 11.26
CA PRO A 197 12.45 12.11 11.01
C PRO A 197 13.65 11.50 10.27
N GLY A 198 14.26 12.26 9.40
CA GLY A 198 15.49 11.90 8.70
C GLY A 198 16.29 13.14 8.32
N THR A 199 17.57 12.99 8.00
CA THR A 199 18.47 14.10 7.64
C THR A 199 18.21 14.63 6.21
N LEU A 200 17.82 13.73 5.30
CA LEU A 200 17.31 14.06 3.97
C LEU A 200 15.84 13.59 3.92
N ASN A 201 14.96 14.47 4.38
CA ASN A 201 13.54 14.17 4.38
C ASN A 201 12.97 14.31 2.98
N GLY A 202 12.27 13.24 2.51
CA GLY A 202 11.18 13.47 1.61
C GLY A 202 10.06 14.14 2.40
N ASP A 203 9.73 15.37 2.10
CA ASP A 203 8.54 15.96 2.67
C ASP A 203 7.28 15.33 2.05
N PHE A 204 6.12 15.59 2.67
CA PHE A 204 4.84 15.09 2.15
C PHE A 204 4.63 15.53 0.69
N ALA A 205 5.06 16.74 0.32
CA ALA A 205 4.90 17.29 -1.03
C ALA A 205 5.68 16.48 -2.08
N ASP A 206 6.84 15.95 -1.71
CA ASP A 206 7.66 15.10 -2.58
C ASP A 206 6.99 13.78 -2.90
N VAL A 207 6.46 13.13 -1.86
CA VAL A 207 5.71 11.87 -1.99
C VAL A 207 4.40 12.13 -2.76
N GLU A 208 3.71 13.21 -2.44
CA GLU A 208 2.49 13.63 -3.13
C GLU A 208 2.74 13.84 -4.63
N ALA A 209 3.81 14.54 -5.01
CA ALA A 209 4.12 14.80 -6.41
C ALA A 209 4.32 13.52 -7.22
N VAL A 210 5.03 12.53 -6.66
CA VAL A 210 5.27 11.24 -7.30
C VAL A 210 3.97 10.42 -7.39
N LEU A 211 3.17 10.41 -6.33
CA LEU A 211 1.96 9.59 -6.27
C LEU A 211 0.79 10.23 -7.03
N ARG A 212 0.59 11.55 -6.97
CA ARG A 212 -0.55 12.22 -7.61
C ARG A 212 -0.49 12.16 -9.14
N ASN A 213 0.70 12.15 -9.72
CA ASN A 213 0.90 12.09 -11.16
C ASN A 213 1.11 10.66 -11.69
N GLY A 214 1.23 9.69 -10.81
CA GLY A 214 1.71 8.33 -11.17
C GLY A 214 0.66 7.37 -11.69
N ARG A 215 -0.64 7.64 -11.60
CA ARG A 215 -1.77 6.74 -11.92
C ARG A 215 -1.61 5.33 -11.39
N GLU A 216 -0.54 4.64 -11.77
CA GLU A 216 -0.10 3.36 -11.22
C GLU A 216 1.31 3.50 -10.67
N ALA A 217 1.53 2.92 -9.51
CA ALA A 217 2.85 2.85 -8.90
C ALA A 217 3.19 1.40 -8.53
N LEU A 218 4.49 1.12 -8.52
CA LEU A 218 5.04 -0.15 -8.07
C LEU A 218 5.85 0.10 -6.81
N ILE A 219 5.78 -0.85 -5.89
CA ILE A 219 6.54 -0.78 -4.65
C ILE A 219 7.37 -2.05 -4.47
N GLY A 220 8.62 -1.88 -4.11
CA GLY A 220 9.49 -2.97 -3.71
C GLY A 220 10.14 -2.68 -2.38
N THR A 221 10.33 -3.71 -1.58
CA THR A 221 10.99 -3.60 -0.28
C THR A 221 12.06 -4.67 -0.16
N GLY A 222 13.18 -4.32 0.45
CA GLY A 222 14.27 -5.25 0.71
C GLY A 222 14.93 -4.95 2.04
N GLN A 223 15.48 -5.98 2.66
CA GLN A 223 16.24 -5.88 3.90
C GLN A 223 17.64 -6.48 3.68
N GLY A 224 18.65 -5.72 4.08
CA GLY A 224 20.06 -6.15 4.08
C GLY A 224 20.64 -6.13 5.47
N ARG A 225 21.84 -6.70 5.61
CA ARG A 225 22.57 -6.75 6.87
C ARG A 225 24.10 -6.68 6.64
N GLY A 226 24.81 -6.08 7.62
CA GLY A 226 26.26 -5.99 7.61
C GLY A 226 26.80 -4.83 6.76
N GLU A 227 28.07 -4.91 6.32
CA GLU A 227 28.76 -3.82 5.63
C GLU A 227 28.08 -3.36 4.33
N GLU A 228 27.46 -4.27 3.59
CA GLU A 228 26.74 -3.97 2.34
C GLU A 228 25.22 -3.93 2.54
N ALA A 229 24.75 -3.70 3.77
CA ALA A 229 23.33 -3.75 4.12
C ALA A 229 22.44 -2.95 3.16
N ILE A 230 22.84 -1.73 2.80
CA ILE A 230 22.06 -0.84 1.93
C ILE A 230 21.98 -1.37 0.50
N LEU A 231 23.12 -1.82 -0.05
CA LEU A 231 23.17 -2.36 -1.42
C LEU A 231 22.40 -3.67 -1.53
N ASP A 232 22.57 -4.57 -0.56
CA ASP A 232 21.82 -5.84 -0.49
C ASP A 232 20.31 -5.59 -0.35
N ALA A 233 19.92 -4.65 0.53
CA ALA A 233 18.53 -4.26 0.68
C ALA A 233 17.94 -3.65 -0.61
N LEU A 234 18.70 -2.79 -1.29
CA LEU A 234 18.28 -2.17 -2.56
C LEU A 234 18.11 -3.21 -3.67
N GLN A 235 19.07 -4.13 -3.82
CA GLN A 235 18.98 -5.22 -4.79
C GLN A 235 17.73 -6.06 -4.56
N LYS A 236 17.47 -6.47 -3.33
CA LYS A 236 16.26 -7.22 -2.97
C LYS A 236 14.98 -6.43 -3.21
N ALA A 237 14.99 -5.11 -2.98
CA ALA A 237 13.85 -4.26 -3.27
C ALA A 237 13.57 -4.19 -4.78
N LEU A 238 14.61 -4.06 -5.61
CA LEU A 238 14.48 -4.01 -7.07
C LEU A 238 14.14 -5.37 -7.69
N ASP A 239 14.66 -6.46 -7.12
CA ASP A 239 14.34 -7.84 -7.52
C ASP A 239 12.95 -8.30 -7.01
N CYS A 240 12.25 -7.44 -6.27
CA CYS A 240 10.91 -7.76 -5.78
C CYS A 240 9.96 -7.96 -6.97
N PRO A 241 9.32 -9.13 -7.12
CA PRO A 241 8.40 -9.41 -8.24
C PRO A 241 7.23 -8.44 -8.33
N LEU A 242 6.99 -7.65 -7.29
CA LEU A 242 5.96 -6.61 -7.27
C LEU A 242 6.38 -5.37 -8.06
N LEU A 243 7.70 -5.13 -8.25
CA LEU A 243 8.24 -4.10 -9.13
C LEU A 243 8.31 -4.56 -10.61
N GLU A 244 8.18 -5.87 -10.87
CA GLU A 244 8.19 -6.37 -12.24
C GLU A 244 6.88 -6.04 -12.95
N ARG A 245 6.98 -5.21 -13.97
CA ARG A 245 5.93 -5.00 -14.97
C ARG A 245 6.36 -5.58 -16.32
N ALA A 246 5.63 -6.57 -16.77
CA ALA A 246 5.96 -7.30 -17.98
C ALA A 246 5.81 -6.49 -19.31
N ALA A 247 5.33 -5.24 -19.31
CA ALA A 247 4.96 -4.57 -20.55
C ALA A 247 4.95 -3.03 -20.52
N GLN A 248 5.59 -2.38 -19.57
CA GLN A 248 5.60 -0.91 -19.54
C GLN A 248 7.04 -0.39 -19.49
N GLY A 249 7.24 0.79 -20.09
CA GLY A 249 8.52 1.44 -20.16
C GLY A 249 9.16 1.74 -18.79
N PRO A 250 10.34 2.37 -18.74
CA PRO A 250 11.00 2.72 -17.51
C PRO A 250 10.14 3.72 -16.71
N ALA A 251 10.16 3.59 -15.37
CA ALA A 251 9.55 4.59 -14.50
C ALA A 251 10.18 5.96 -14.75
N SER A 252 9.37 7.01 -14.79
CA SER A 252 9.87 8.38 -14.90
C SER A 252 10.21 9.00 -13.54
N GLN A 253 9.62 8.51 -12.46
CA GLN A 253 9.83 8.99 -11.09
C GLN A 253 10.06 7.83 -10.15
N VAL A 254 11.09 7.95 -9.29
CA VAL A 254 11.47 6.94 -8.32
C VAL A 254 11.79 7.60 -6.99
N ILE A 255 11.14 7.14 -5.92
CA ILE A 255 11.56 7.46 -4.55
C ILE A 255 12.23 6.22 -3.97
N VAL A 256 13.39 6.43 -3.38
CA VAL A 256 14.11 5.41 -2.60
C VAL A 256 14.18 5.87 -1.17
N SER A 257 13.54 5.13 -0.29
CA SER A 257 13.67 5.32 1.16
C SER A 257 14.66 4.32 1.71
N ILE A 258 15.69 4.82 2.38
CA ILE A 258 16.67 4.01 3.11
C ILE A 258 16.46 4.25 4.60
N MET A 259 16.06 3.22 5.30
CA MET A 259 15.92 3.18 6.76
C MET A 259 17.09 2.43 7.36
N ALA A 260 17.88 3.09 8.19
CA ALA A 260 19.08 2.54 8.82
C ALA A 260 19.45 3.33 10.07
N ASP A 261 20.41 2.82 10.84
CA ASP A 261 21.14 3.59 11.85
C ASP A 261 22.18 4.45 11.15
N TRP A 262 21.83 5.70 10.85
CA TRP A 262 22.65 6.61 10.05
C TRP A 262 23.95 7.04 10.72
N ASP A 263 24.09 6.87 12.03
CA ASP A 263 25.34 7.10 12.74
C ASP A 263 26.40 6.04 12.37
N GLN A 264 25.98 4.89 11.85
CA GLN A 264 26.86 3.80 11.44
C GLN A 264 27.02 3.67 9.91
N VAL A 265 26.26 4.44 9.11
CA VAL A 265 26.28 4.34 7.65
C VAL A 265 27.43 5.15 7.05
N GLU A 266 28.32 4.48 6.33
CA GLU A 266 29.36 5.14 5.57
C GLU A 266 28.84 5.79 4.27
N LEU A 267 29.35 6.97 3.92
CA LEU A 267 29.00 7.66 2.67
C LEU A 267 29.25 6.80 1.42
N SER A 268 30.30 5.99 1.45
CA SER A 268 30.67 5.05 0.38
C SER A 268 29.57 4.03 0.08
N ALA A 269 28.87 3.53 1.10
CA ALA A 269 27.76 2.59 0.96
C ALA A 269 26.58 3.23 0.23
N VAL A 270 26.23 4.47 0.61
CA VAL A 270 25.17 5.24 -0.05
C VAL A 270 25.51 5.54 -1.51
N GLN A 271 26.76 5.98 -1.79
CA GLN A 271 27.21 6.27 -3.15
C GLN A 271 27.16 5.03 -4.05
N THR A 272 27.54 3.86 -3.51
CA THR A 272 27.50 2.59 -4.24
C THR A 272 26.06 2.19 -4.57
N ALA A 273 25.17 2.27 -3.60
CA ALA A 273 23.75 1.96 -3.79
C ALA A 273 23.10 2.91 -4.81
N MET A 274 23.37 4.21 -4.73
CA MET A 274 22.80 5.20 -5.65
C MET A 274 23.36 5.05 -7.07
N ARG A 275 24.61 4.69 -7.24
CA ARG A 275 25.19 4.36 -8.56
C ARG A 275 24.49 3.14 -9.17
N PHE A 276 24.33 2.08 -8.39
CA PHE A 276 23.62 0.88 -8.82
C PHE A 276 22.18 1.21 -9.27
N LEU A 277 21.48 2.04 -8.53
CA LEU A 277 20.11 2.47 -8.86
C LEU A 277 20.05 3.30 -10.16
N GLN A 278 21.00 4.24 -10.33
CA GLN A 278 21.09 5.05 -11.56
C GLN A 278 21.38 4.18 -12.79
N GLU A 279 22.24 3.18 -12.65
CA GLU A 279 22.51 2.20 -13.71
C GLU A 279 21.29 1.34 -14.02
N HIS A 280 20.52 0.93 -13.00
CA HIS A 280 19.30 0.14 -13.15
C HIS A 280 18.24 0.90 -13.98
N TYR A 281 18.03 2.18 -13.71
CA TYR A 281 17.07 3.03 -14.44
C TYR A 281 17.69 3.74 -15.66
N ARG A 282 18.94 3.46 -15.99
CA ARG A 282 19.68 3.98 -17.17
C ARG A 282 19.55 5.50 -17.37
N GLY A 283 19.49 6.25 -16.27
CA GLY A 283 19.46 7.71 -16.30
C GLY A 283 18.17 8.35 -16.82
N GLY A 284 17.11 7.56 -16.99
CA GLY A 284 15.80 8.06 -17.50
C GLY A 284 14.81 8.45 -16.41
N ALA A 285 15.05 8.12 -15.15
CA ALA A 285 14.17 8.43 -14.04
C ALA A 285 14.67 9.59 -13.20
N ASP A 286 13.74 10.43 -12.70
CA ASP A 286 14.01 11.36 -11.61
C ASP A 286 14.00 10.58 -10.29
N ILE A 287 15.19 10.44 -9.68
CA ILE A 287 15.40 9.61 -8.49
C ILE A 287 15.55 10.49 -7.26
N LYS A 288 14.65 10.33 -6.30
CA LYS A 288 14.68 11.00 -5.02
C LYS A 288 15.10 10.04 -3.91
N LEU A 289 16.18 10.38 -3.23
CA LEU A 289 16.65 9.65 -2.05
C LEU A 289 16.08 10.26 -0.78
N CYS A 290 15.47 9.42 0.05
CA CYS A 290 14.99 9.77 1.37
C CYS A 290 15.69 8.91 2.42
N GLN A 291 16.19 9.56 3.48
CA GLN A 291 16.82 8.91 4.61
C GLN A 291 15.82 8.87 5.78
N VAL A 292 15.67 7.69 6.38
CA VAL A 292 14.82 7.51 7.56
C VAL A 292 15.68 6.99 8.70
N GLU A 293 15.66 7.71 9.81
CA GLU A 293 16.42 7.33 11.00
C GLU A 293 15.78 6.14 11.71
N ALA A 294 16.57 5.09 11.96
CA ALA A 294 16.11 3.87 12.61
C ALA A 294 17.26 3.17 13.38
N PRO A 295 17.70 3.72 14.54
CA PRO A 295 18.77 3.14 15.35
C PRO A 295 18.46 1.71 15.79
N GLU A 296 17.18 1.35 15.89
CA GLU A 296 16.72 0.02 16.23
C GLU A 296 17.09 -1.07 15.22
N LEU A 297 17.51 -0.70 14.03
CA LEU A 297 17.93 -1.64 12.98
C LEU A 297 19.38 -2.11 13.15
N GLU A 298 20.20 -1.37 13.92
CA GLU A 298 21.61 -1.69 14.16
C GLU A 298 22.39 -1.90 12.84
N ASP A 299 22.90 -3.11 12.59
CA ASP A 299 23.64 -3.51 11.38
C ASP A 299 22.76 -3.83 10.16
N LYS A 300 21.46 -3.50 10.22
CA LYS A 300 20.51 -3.78 9.14
C LYS A 300 20.12 -2.49 8.44
N ALA A 301 19.71 -2.65 7.17
CA ALA A 301 19.04 -1.60 6.43
C ALA A 301 17.74 -2.14 5.81
N LEU A 302 16.73 -1.29 5.77
CA LEU A 302 15.50 -1.54 5.04
C LEU A 302 15.39 -0.51 3.91
N VAL A 303 15.23 -0.98 2.69
CA VAL A 303 15.05 -0.12 1.52
C VAL A 303 13.67 -0.32 0.95
N THR A 304 12.99 0.79 0.70
CA THR A 304 11.71 0.82 -0.02
C THR A 304 11.92 1.62 -1.31
N VAL A 305 11.56 1.02 -2.43
CA VAL A 305 11.56 1.67 -3.75
C VAL A 305 10.12 1.86 -4.17
N LEU A 306 9.73 3.09 -4.45
CA LEU A 306 8.45 3.46 -5.03
C LEU A 306 8.70 4.02 -6.43
N ALA A 307 8.17 3.37 -7.45
CA ALA A 307 8.34 3.76 -8.84
C ALA A 307 6.99 4.08 -9.48
N SER A 308 6.92 5.19 -10.21
CA SER A 308 5.70 5.65 -10.89
C SER A 308 6.00 6.32 -12.23
N GLY A 309 4.94 6.77 -12.94
CA GLY A 309 5.10 7.44 -14.23
C GLY A 309 5.59 6.49 -15.30
N PHE A 310 4.97 5.33 -15.39
CA PHE A 310 5.18 4.37 -16.47
C PHE A 310 4.36 4.82 -17.69
N ASP A 311 5.02 5.02 -18.83
CA ASP A 311 4.39 5.33 -20.13
C ASP A 311 3.80 4.09 -20.82
#